data_6e8aa4ee0e9ce1bb652a80ee1332178d
#
_entry.id   6e8aa4ee0e9ce1bb652a80ee1332178d
#
_cell.length_a   1.000
_cell.length_b   1.000
_cell.length_c   1.000
_cell.angle_alpha   90.00
_cell.angle_beta   90.00
_cell.angle_gamma   90.00
#
_symmetry.space_group_name_H-M   'P 1'
#
loop_
_entity.id
_entity.type
_entity.pdbx_description
1 polymer ?
#
loop_
_entity_poly.entity_id
_entity_poly.type
_entity_poly.pdbx_seq_one_letter_code
_entity_poly.pdbx_strand_id
1 'polypeptide(L)'
;DNIPRAIVQRVESEIDGNTATTTIQLGGQRYSPENFYNHVLQLVDNYYYNTNKVNYTYGFDLMYTNLNSRYGSEANGRFYFTGLDHFEALKPSRYVREVYLDPDQNNQRVRQNILNAGIYAQLQTKLFTGFELMAGLRLDNATYFNKGNFSQLVYDELGLRTDNGLSTFQIQPRVQITWDFNDKHTDILRIGGGIFASDINNYAMINNMVFDGTKVMSVDIKNTEEEPDIVPTPDFIGYRKDPSTAPGIDLLNNPNYADKAVP
;
A
#
# COMPACT_ATOMS: atom_id res chain seq x y z
N ASP A 1 11.71 14.12 -10.21
CA ASP A 1 12.66 15.08 -9.62
C ASP A 1 12.78 14.80 -8.13
N ASN A 2 14.01 14.73 -7.63
CA ASN A 2 14.34 14.43 -6.23
C ASN A 2 14.50 15.71 -5.40
N ILE A 3 13.66 16.71 -5.65
CA ILE A 3 13.66 17.99 -4.92
C ILE A 3 12.43 18.09 -4.01
N PRO A 4 12.53 18.82 -2.89
CA PRO A 4 11.38 19.08 -2.04
C PRO A 4 10.23 19.74 -2.79
N ARG A 5 8.99 19.43 -2.37
CA ARG A 5 7.78 20.10 -2.89
C ARG A 5 7.47 21.37 -2.11
N ALA A 6 6.84 22.31 -2.78
CA ALA A 6 6.15 23.42 -2.14
C ALA A 6 4.63 23.20 -2.21
N ILE A 7 3.95 23.35 -1.08
CA ILE A 7 2.50 23.31 -0.94
C ILE A 7 2.05 24.71 -0.53
N VAL A 8 1.54 25.48 -1.48
CA VAL A 8 1.04 26.83 -1.24
C VAL A 8 -0.46 26.76 -1.00
N GLN A 9 -0.85 26.98 0.25
CA GLN A 9 -2.24 26.93 0.69
C GLN A 9 -2.90 28.29 0.58
N ARG A 10 -4.25 28.33 0.57
CA ARG A 10 -5.06 29.55 0.56
C ARG A 10 -4.70 30.52 -0.57
N VAL A 11 -4.47 29.98 -1.75
CA VAL A 11 -4.30 30.80 -2.95
C VAL A 11 -5.68 31.23 -3.43
N GLU A 12 -5.95 32.53 -3.37
CA GLU A 12 -7.21 33.08 -3.85
C GLU A 12 -7.17 33.27 -5.36
N SER A 13 -8.27 32.97 -6.01
CA SER A 13 -8.48 33.16 -7.44
C SER A 13 -9.92 33.57 -7.71
N GLU A 14 -10.18 34.40 -8.73
CA GLU A 14 -11.52 34.65 -9.21
C GLU A 14 -11.88 33.71 -10.34
N ILE A 15 -13.00 33.01 -10.17
CA ILE A 15 -13.57 32.09 -11.17
C ILE A 15 -15.04 32.50 -11.35
N ASP A 16 -15.41 32.96 -12.54
CA ASP A 16 -16.77 33.41 -12.90
C ASP A 16 -17.35 34.47 -11.92
N GLY A 17 -16.50 35.40 -11.48
CA GLY A 17 -16.88 36.44 -10.54
C GLY A 17 -17.04 36.02 -9.08
N ASN A 18 -16.66 34.78 -8.75
CA ASN A 18 -16.64 34.28 -7.38
C ASN A 18 -15.21 34.06 -6.92
N THR A 19 -14.90 34.44 -5.68
CA THR A 19 -13.61 34.15 -5.06
C THR A 19 -13.56 32.68 -4.68
N ALA A 20 -12.58 31.94 -5.20
CA ALA A 20 -12.29 30.54 -4.84
C ALA A 20 -10.91 30.44 -4.19
N THR A 21 -10.81 29.64 -3.14
CA THR A 21 -9.54 29.36 -2.47
C THR A 21 -9.05 27.96 -2.87
N THR A 22 -7.81 27.88 -3.32
CA THR A 22 -7.20 26.61 -3.75
C THR A 22 -5.84 26.37 -3.09
N THR A 23 -5.28 25.18 -3.30
CA THR A 23 -3.93 24.80 -2.90
C THR A 23 -3.12 24.45 -4.14
N ILE A 24 -1.99 25.11 -4.32
CA ILE A 24 -1.06 24.85 -5.43
C ILE A 24 0.07 23.96 -4.91
N GLN A 25 0.44 22.95 -5.71
CA GLN A 25 1.57 22.07 -5.43
C GLN A 25 2.62 22.23 -6.54
N LEU A 26 3.85 22.51 -6.14
CA LEU A 26 4.97 22.79 -7.03
C LEU A 26 6.17 21.92 -6.64
N GLY A 27 7.02 21.57 -7.60
CA GLY A 27 8.29 20.87 -7.36
C GLY A 27 8.21 19.37 -7.46
N GLY A 28 8.96 18.65 -6.63
CA GLY A 28 9.19 17.22 -6.74
C GLY A 28 7.97 16.34 -6.55
N GLN A 29 8.09 15.11 -7.05
CA GLN A 29 7.05 14.08 -6.92
C GLN A 29 6.99 13.55 -5.46
N ARG A 30 5.78 13.31 -4.96
CA ARG A 30 5.54 12.80 -3.61
C ARG A 30 6.20 11.44 -3.36
N TYR A 31 6.06 10.54 -4.31
CA TYR A 31 6.51 9.16 -4.22
C TYR A 31 7.80 8.92 -5.00
N SER A 32 8.77 9.82 -4.88
CA SER A 32 10.07 9.71 -5.52
C SER A 32 11.20 9.84 -4.49
N PRO A 33 12.21 8.97 -4.54
CA PRO A 33 12.40 7.82 -5.42
C PRO A 33 11.72 6.57 -4.87
N GLU A 34 10.69 6.09 -5.55
CA GLU A 34 9.97 4.88 -5.20
C GLU A 34 10.11 3.87 -6.34
N ASN A 35 10.35 2.61 -6.01
CA ASN A 35 10.34 1.54 -7.00
C ASN A 35 9.93 0.21 -6.41
N PHE A 36 9.11 -0.53 -7.15
CA PHE A 36 8.59 -1.84 -6.82
C PHE A 36 8.97 -2.83 -7.90
N TYR A 37 9.63 -3.92 -7.50
CA TYR A 37 9.91 -5.04 -8.37
C TYR A 37 9.14 -6.26 -7.87
N ASN A 38 8.25 -6.78 -8.72
CA ASN A 38 7.47 -7.96 -8.44
C ASN A 38 7.81 -9.04 -9.46
N HIS A 39 8.34 -10.16 -8.99
CA HIS A 39 8.52 -11.35 -9.80
C HIS A 39 7.49 -12.37 -9.37
N VAL A 40 6.65 -12.81 -10.30
CA VAL A 40 5.59 -13.78 -10.05
C VAL A 40 5.83 -15.01 -10.92
N LEU A 41 5.83 -16.17 -10.29
CA LEU A 41 5.78 -17.47 -10.96
C LEU A 41 4.49 -18.18 -10.55
N GLN A 42 3.68 -18.56 -11.52
CA GLN A 42 2.42 -19.26 -11.26
C GLN A 42 2.38 -20.56 -12.05
N LEU A 43 1.91 -21.63 -11.37
CA LEU A 43 1.60 -22.92 -11.95
C LEU A 43 0.15 -23.27 -11.59
N VAL A 44 -0.67 -23.47 -12.61
CA VAL A 44 -2.08 -23.89 -12.47
C VAL A 44 -2.31 -25.11 -13.31
N ASP A 45 -2.98 -26.10 -12.72
CA ASP A 45 -3.43 -27.27 -13.45
C ASP A 45 -4.89 -27.61 -13.14
N ASN A 46 -5.64 -28.02 -14.17
CA ASN A 46 -7.03 -28.38 -14.08
C ASN A 46 -7.23 -29.76 -14.72
N TYR A 47 -7.81 -30.66 -13.95
CA TYR A 47 -8.22 -31.98 -14.44
C TYR A 47 -9.74 -32.04 -14.52
N TYR A 48 -10.25 -32.44 -15.68
CA TYR A 48 -11.68 -32.59 -15.98
C TYR A 48 -12.03 -34.05 -16.13
N TYR A 49 -13.01 -34.50 -15.36
CA TYR A 49 -13.57 -35.84 -15.46
C TYR A 49 -15.06 -35.78 -15.67
N ASN A 50 -15.53 -36.17 -16.85
CA ASN A 50 -16.91 -36.07 -17.24
C ASN A 50 -17.56 -37.45 -17.32
N THR A 51 -18.69 -37.57 -16.66
CA THR A 51 -19.59 -38.73 -16.77
C THR A 51 -20.90 -38.31 -17.46
N ASN A 52 -21.77 -39.27 -17.73
CA ASN A 52 -23.10 -38.98 -18.32
C ASN A 52 -23.99 -38.09 -17.42
N LYS A 53 -23.69 -38.00 -16.12
CA LYS A 53 -24.55 -37.29 -15.14
C LYS A 53 -23.83 -36.17 -14.42
N VAL A 54 -22.53 -36.26 -14.21
CA VAL A 54 -21.76 -35.33 -13.40
C VAL A 54 -20.46 -34.98 -14.09
N ASN A 55 -20.17 -33.72 -14.14
CA ASN A 55 -18.88 -33.17 -14.54
C ASN A 55 -18.10 -32.79 -13.28
N TYR A 56 -16.90 -33.29 -13.16
CA TYR A 56 -15.97 -32.98 -12.07
C TYR A 56 -14.81 -32.15 -12.59
N THR A 57 -14.44 -31.15 -11.81
CA THR A 57 -13.21 -30.37 -12.02
C THR A 57 -12.39 -30.41 -10.74
N TYR A 58 -11.14 -30.81 -10.88
CA TYR A 58 -10.16 -30.77 -9.80
C TYR A 58 -9.01 -29.88 -10.26
N GLY A 59 -8.37 -29.20 -9.34
CA GLY A 59 -7.23 -28.42 -9.74
C GLY A 59 -6.39 -27.97 -8.56
N PHE A 60 -5.25 -27.43 -8.90
CA PHE A 60 -4.38 -26.73 -7.96
C PHE A 60 -3.84 -25.45 -8.60
N ASP A 61 -3.46 -24.53 -7.74
CA ASP A 61 -2.86 -23.25 -8.08
C ASP A 61 -1.71 -22.99 -7.11
N LEU A 62 -0.50 -22.82 -7.66
CA LEU A 62 0.69 -22.45 -6.90
C LEU A 62 1.21 -21.15 -7.46
N MET A 63 1.28 -20.11 -6.63
CA MET A 63 1.82 -18.82 -7.02
C MET A 63 2.89 -18.37 -6.04
N TYR A 64 4.12 -18.23 -6.55
CA TYR A 64 5.22 -17.65 -5.81
C TYR A 64 5.44 -16.21 -6.25
N THR A 65 5.43 -15.29 -5.29
CA THR A 65 5.66 -13.87 -5.52
C THR A 65 6.88 -13.40 -4.72
N ASN A 66 7.85 -12.80 -5.42
CA ASN A 66 8.97 -12.09 -4.80
C ASN A 66 8.75 -10.59 -4.95
N LEU A 67 8.58 -9.90 -3.85
CA LEU A 67 8.47 -8.45 -3.76
C LEU A 67 9.80 -7.88 -3.31
N ASN A 68 10.29 -6.85 -4.01
CA ASN A 68 11.47 -6.09 -3.63
C ASN A 68 11.18 -4.61 -3.87
N SER A 69 10.90 -3.88 -2.82
CA SER A 69 10.31 -2.56 -2.89
C SER A 69 11.13 -1.55 -2.09
N ARG A 70 11.38 -0.39 -2.68
CA ARG A 70 11.81 0.81 -1.97
C ARG A 70 10.65 1.77 -1.95
N TYR A 71 10.15 2.06 -0.77
CA TYR A 71 9.09 3.03 -0.57
C TYR A 71 9.67 4.44 -0.58
N GLY A 72 8.98 5.41 -1.13
CA GLY A 72 9.52 6.74 -1.33
C GLY A 72 8.58 7.89 -0.93
N SER A 73 7.52 7.62 -0.15
CA SER A 73 6.60 8.67 0.24
C SER A 73 7.31 9.78 1.01
N GLU A 74 7.14 11.02 0.56
CA GLU A 74 7.69 12.23 1.17
C GLU A 74 9.23 12.20 1.41
N ALA A 75 9.96 11.28 0.78
CA ALA A 75 11.40 11.13 0.98
C ALA A 75 12.21 12.36 0.55
N ASN A 76 11.66 13.17 -0.35
CA ASN A 76 12.28 14.42 -0.78
C ASN A 76 11.90 15.62 0.09
N GLY A 77 10.93 15.47 0.99
CA GLY A 77 10.41 16.55 1.82
C GLY A 77 9.41 17.45 1.13
N ARG A 78 8.68 18.22 1.93
CA ARG A 78 7.74 19.22 1.47
C ARG A 78 7.66 20.40 2.43
N PHE A 79 7.61 21.59 1.86
CA PHE A 79 7.39 22.84 2.57
C PHE A 79 5.96 23.30 2.38
N TYR A 80 5.32 23.78 3.44
CA TYR A 80 4.01 24.40 3.40
C TYR A 80 4.11 25.90 3.57
N PHE A 81 3.35 26.64 2.78
CA PHE A 81 3.23 28.09 2.80
C PHE A 81 1.75 28.46 2.95
N THR A 82 1.46 29.45 3.79
CA THR A 82 0.08 29.90 4.09
C THR A 82 -0.48 30.91 3.09
N GLY A 83 0.20 31.17 1.99
CA GLY A 83 -0.20 32.09 0.93
C GLY A 83 0.91 32.30 -0.07
N LEU A 84 0.62 32.96 -1.16
CA LEU A 84 1.62 33.32 -2.19
C LEU A 84 2.71 34.25 -1.66
N ASP A 85 2.34 35.20 -0.83
CA ASP A 85 3.24 36.15 -0.17
C ASP A 85 4.30 35.45 0.68
N HIS A 86 3.90 34.44 1.45
CA HIS A 86 4.82 33.60 2.21
C HIS A 86 5.70 32.74 1.30
N PHE A 87 5.15 32.27 0.19
CA PHE A 87 5.93 31.49 -0.79
C PHE A 87 6.97 32.36 -1.49
N GLU A 88 6.62 33.56 -1.93
CA GLU A 88 7.54 34.52 -2.52
C GLU A 88 8.65 34.97 -1.56
N ALA A 89 8.31 35.11 -0.27
CA ALA A 89 9.26 35.44 0.77
C ALA A 89 10.09 34.26 1.27
N LEU A 90 9.87 33.03 0.74
CA LEU A 90 10.49 31.78 1.18
C LEU A 90 10.34 31.55 2.70
N LYS A 91 9.19 31.90 3.27
CA LYS A 91 8.83 31.71 4.68
C LYS A 91 7.82 30.58 4.85
N PRO A 92 8.26 29.32 4.94
CA PRO A 92 7.36 28.21 5.15
C PRO A 92 6.81 28.18 6.57
N SER A 93 5.59 27.69 6.74
CA SER A 93 4.96 27.48 8.05
C SER A 93 5.21 26.07 8.61
N ARG A 94 5.55 25.11 7.75
CA ARG A 94 5.77 23.71 8.11
C ARG A 94 6.70 23.03 7.12
N TYR A 95 7.52 22.10 7.61
CA TYR A 95 8.31 21.15 6.81
C TYR A 95 8.03 19.73 7.25
N VAL A 96 7.79 18.85 6.30
CA VAL A 96 7.58 17.41 6.55
C VAL A 96 8.48 16.58 5.65
N ARG A 97 9.10 15.55 6.18
CA ARG A 97 9.91 14.60 5.42
C ARG A 97 9.90 13.22 6.07
N GLU A 98 9.82 12.18 5.24
CA GLU A 98 10.13 10.81 5.65
C GLU A 98 11.62 10.54 5.42
N VAL A 99 12.33 10.20 6.49
CA VAL A 99 13.78 10.02 6.48
C VAL A 99 14.11 8.55 6.73
N TYR A 100 14.84 7.93 5.82
CA TYR A 100 15.42 6.62 6.05
C TYR A 100 16.58 6.73 7.04
N LEU A 101 16.58 5.86 8.06
CA LEU A 101 17.62 5.82 9.10
C LEU A 101 18.94 5.25 8.58
N ASP A 102 18.87 4.33 7.61
CA ASP A 102 20.05 3.77 6.96
C ASP A 102 20.31 4.49 5.63
N PRO A 103 21.50 5.07 5.42
CA PRO A 103 21.86 5.73 4.17
C PRO A 103 22.05 4.76 3.00
N ASP A 104 22.29 3.47 3.25
CA ASP A 104 22.41 2.48 2.17
C ASP A 104 21.03 2.16 1.57
N GLN A 105 20.88 2.53 0.30
CA GLN A 105 19.63 2.30 -0.44
C GLN A 105 19.20 0.83 -0.51
N ASN A 106 20.13 -0.12 -0.36
CA ASN A 106 19.80 -1.54 -0.33
C ASN A 106 19.10 -1.93 0.98
N ASN A 107 19.49 -1.30 2.09
CA ASN A 107 18.89 -1.52 3.41
C ASN A 107 17.53 -0.80 3.55
N GLN A 108 17.28 0.23 2.73
CA GLN A 108 15.97 0.90 2.64
C GLN A 108 14.90 0.03 1.96
N ARG A 109 15.30 -1.10 1.34
CA ARG A 109 14.36 -1.98 0.66
C ARG A 109 13.67 -2.94 1.60
N VAL A 110 12.39 -3.14 1.33
CA VAL A 110 11.58 -4.19 1.93
C VAL A 110 11.47 -5.34 0.93
N ARG A 111 11.72 -6.55 1.41
CA ARG A 111 11.63 -7.77 0.62
C ARG A 111 10.61 -8.71 1.26
N GLN A 112 9.74 -9.27 0.43
CA GLN A 112 8.80 -10.28 0.86
C GLN A 112 8.70 -11.40 -0.17
N ASN A 113 8.77 -12.63 0.30
CA ASN A 113 8.50 -13.82 -0.49
C ASN A 113 7.16 -14.40 -0.02
N ILE A 114 6.25 -14.63 -0.96
CA ILE A 114 4.90 -15.12 -0.67
C ILE A 114 4.68 -16.39 -1.50
N LEU A 115 4.21 -17.44 -0.84
CA LEU A 115 3.72 -18.63 -1.51
C LEU A 115 2.22 -18.77 -1.26
N ASN A 116 1.45 -18.64 -2.31
CA ASN A 116 0.04 -18.97 -2.33
C ASN A 116 -0.12 -20.37 -2.92
N ALA A 117 -0.80 -21.25 -2.19
CA ALA A 117 -1.08 -22.62 -2.62
C ALA A 117 -2.57 -22.90 -2.44
N GLY A 118 -3.24 -23.29 -3.51
CA GLY A 118 -4.66 -23.61 -3.53
C GLY A 118 -4.93 -24.96 -4.15
N ILE A 119 -5.87 -25.72 -3.59
CA ILE A 119 -6.45 -26.90 -4.21
C ILE A 119 -7.96 -26.76 -4.23
N TYR A 120 -8.60 -27.31 -5.23
CA TYR A 120 -10.04 -27.22 -5.35
C TYR A 120 -10.64 -28.42 -6.06
N ALA A 121 -11.91 -28.66 -5.70
CA ALA A 121 -12.76 -29.63 -6.37
C ALA A 121 -14.15 -29.02 -6.59
N GLN A 122 -14.73 -29.28 -7.74
CA GLN A 122 -16.06 -28.84 -8.12
C GLN A 122 -16.78 -29.96 -8.82
N LEU A 123 -18.07 -30.08 -8.57
CA LEU A 123 -18.99 -30.91 -9.35
C LEU A 123 -20.09 -30.03 -9.97
N GLN A 124 -20.52 -30.45 -11.16
CA GLN A 124 -21.67 -29.86 -11.85
C GLN A 124 -22.55 -30.99 -12.34
N THR A 125 -23.85 -30.97 -12.02
CA THR A 125 -24.77 -32.03 -12.36
C THR A 125 -26.15 -31.47 -12.69
N LYS A 126 -26.86 -32.15 -13.61
CA LYS A 126 -28.29 -31.94 -13.83
C LYS A 126 -29.07 -32.90 -12.94
N LEU A 127 -29.80 -32.38 -11.94
CA LEU A 127 -30.61 -33.17 -11.03
C LEU A 127 -31.91 -33.65 -11.68
N PHE A 128 -32.52 -32.79 -12.51
CA PHE A 128 -33.67 -33.07 -13.35
C PHE A 128 -33.66 -32.09 -14.53
N THR A 129 -34.60 -32.25 -15.46
CA THR A 129 -34.70 -31.38 -16.67
C THR A 129 -34.80 -29.93 -16.29
N GLY A 130 -33.95 -29.08 -16.85
CA GLY A 130 -33.89 -27.65 -16.59
C GLY A 130 -33.23 -27.26 -15.25
N PHE A 131 -32.88 -28.21 -14.37
CA PHE A 131 -32.28 -27.90 -13.06
C PHE A 131 -30.83 -28.39 -12.97
N GLU A 132 -29.91 -27.46 -12.80
CA GLU A 132 -28.47 -27.70 -12.68
C GLU A 132 -27.96 -27.24 -11.32
N LEU A 133 -27.16 -28.07 -10.68
CA LEU A 133 -26.42 -27.79 -9.46
C LEU A 133 -24.93 -27.75 -9.74
N MET A 134 -24.26 -26.71 -9.29
CA MET A 134 -22.81 -26.63 -9.19
C MET A 134 -22.43 -26.48 -7.72
N ALA A 135 -21.55 -27.32 -7.23
CA ALA A 135 -21.01 -27.23 -5.87
C ALA A 135 -19.50 -27.43 -5.90
N GLY A 136 -18.77 -26.65 -5.10
CA GLY A 136 -17.32 -26.72 -5.05
C GLY A 136 -16.77 -26.36 -3.68
N LEU A 137 -15.56 -26.82 -3.47
CA LEU A 137 -14.74 -26.50 -2.30
C LEU A 137 -13.34 -26.11 -2.76
N ARG A 138 -12.82 -25.01 -2.26
CA ARG A 138 -11.44 -24.58 -2.45
C ARG A 138 -10.77 -24.38 -1.08
N LEU A 139 -9.55 -24.85 -0.96
CA LEU A 139 -8.69 -24.67 0.21
C LEU A 139 -7.48 -23.87 -0.24
N ASP A 140 -7.21 -22.75 0.41
CA ASP A 140 -6.07 -21.91 0.11
C ASP A 140 -5.21 -21.69 1.35
N ASN A 141 -3.90 -21.61 1.12
CA ASN A 141 -2.92 -21.20 2.10
C ASN A 141 -2.02 -20.12 1.49
N ALA A 142 -1.82 -19.01 2.20
CA ALA A 142 -0.81 -18.02 1.85
C ALA A 142 0.23 -17.96 2.98
N THR A 143 1.50 -18.16 2.63
CA THR A 143 2.64 -18.11 3.56
C THR A 143 3.55 -16.96 3.16
N TYR A 144 3.83 -16.08 4.12
CA TYR A 144 4.71 -14.92 4.01
C TYR A 144 6.02 -15.24 4.72
N PHE A 145 7.12 -15.39 3.98
CA PHE A 145 8.39 -15.89 4.51
C PHE A 145 9.21 -14.87 5.26
N ASN A 146 9.10 -13.60 4.88
CA ASN A 146 9.85 -12.53 5.52
C ASN A 146 8.99 -11.88 6.62
N LYS A 147 9.62 -11.59 7.74
CA LYS A 147 9.00 -10.93 8.88
C LYS A 147 9.45 -9.47 8.93
N GLY A 148 8.64 -8.62 9.53
CA GLY A 148 9.04 -7.27 9.94
C GLY A 148 10.12 -7.31 11.03
N ASN A 149 10.72 -6.17 11.32
CA ASN A 149 11.60 -6.04 12.49
C ASN A 149 10.74 -5.86 13.75
N PHE A 150 11.29 -6.29 14.89
CA PHE A 150 10.66 -6.00 16.17
C PHE A 150 10.86 -4.51 16.52
N SER A 151 9.75 -3.81 16.76
CA SER A 151 9.75 -2.45 17.27
C SER A 151 9.42 -2.45 18.76
N GLN A 152 10.37 -2.03 19.58
CA GLN A 152 10.18 -1.91 21.04
C GLN A 152 9.11 -0.87 21.34
N LEU A 153 9.12 0.26 20.63
CA LEU A 153 8.15 1.34 20.82
C LEU A 153 6.71 0.86 20.58
N VAL A 154 6.46 0.16 19.47
CA VAL A 154 5.11 -0.37 19.15
C VAL A 154 4.67 -1.39 20.21
N TYR A 155 5.61 -2.19 20.70
CA TYR A 155 5.32 -3.15 21.77
C TYR A 155 4.97 -2.47 23.10
N ASP A 156 5.70 -1.45 23.48
CA ASP A 156 5.50 -0.72 24.74
C ASP A 156 4.18 0.07 24.73
N GLU A 157 3.86 0.70 23.60
CA GLU A 157 2.66 1.55 23.47
C GLU A 157 1.36 0.75 23.20
N LEU A 158 1.45 -0.32 22.42
CA LEU A 158 0.27 -1.04 21.91
C LEU A 158 0.20 -2.52 22.33
N GLY A 159 1.26 -3.08 22.91
CA GLY A 159 1.38 -4.50 23.24
C GLY A 159 1.44 -5.41 22.00
N LEU A 160 1.70 -4.86 20.82
CA LEU A 160 1.70 -5.58 19.55
C LEU A 160 3.13 -5.89 19.10
N ARG A 161 3.34 -7.11 18.61
CA ARG A 161 4.60 -7.51 17.98
C ARG A 161 4.57 -7.24 16.48
N THR A 162 5.58 -6.54 15.97
CA THR A 162 5.75 -6.21 14.55
C THR A 162 6.50 -7.29 13.76
N ASP A 163 7.14 -8.24 14.45
CA ASP A 163 7.97 -9.32 13.89
C ASP A 163 7.26 -10.68 13.80
N ASN A 164 5.94 -10.72 13.90
CA ASN A 164 5.17 -11.94 13.76
C ASN A 164 5.22 -12.47 12.33
N GLY A 165 5.33 -13.80 12.19
CA GLY A 165 5.12 -14.46 10.91
C GLY A 165 3.64 -14.42 10.50
N LEU A 166 3.38 -14.32 9.22
CA LEU A 166 2.03 -14.33 8.67
C LEU A 166 1.83 -15.57 7.82
N SER A 167 0.77 -16.31 8.13
CA SER A 167 0.27 -17.40 7.29
C SER A 167 -1.25 -17.45 7.44
N THR A 168 -1.94 -17.67 6.34
CA THR A 168 -3.41 -17.72 6.33
C THR A 168 -3.86 -19.05 5.75
N PHE A 169 -4.91 -19.64 6.31
CA PHE A 169 -5.57 -20.82 5.74
C PHE A 169 -7.06 -20.54 5.62
N GLN A 170 -7.63 -20.86 4.47
CA GLN A 170 -9.01 -20.51 4.15
C GLN A 170 -9.74 -21.67 3.49
N ILE A 171 -10.99 -21.88 3.92
CA ILE A 171 -11.91 -22.88 3.38
C ILE A 171 -13.04 -22.14 2.67
N GLN A 172 -13.20 -22.38 1.37
CA GLN A 172 -14.08 -21.61 0.50
C GLN A 172 -15.11 -22.52 -0.20
N PRO A 173 -16.20 -22.92 0.49
CA PRO A 173 -17.32 -23.61 -0.13
C PRO A 173 -18.09 -22.68 -1.07
N ARG A 174 -18.58 -23.23 -2.18
CA ARG A 174 -19.41 -22.51 -3.16
C ARG A 174 -20.52 -23.39 -3.64
N VAL A 175 -21.71 -22.82 -3.87
CA VAL A 175 -22.84 -23.50 -4.46
C VAL A 175 -23.58 -22.55 -5.41
N GLN A 176 -24.02 -23.06 -6.53
CA GLN A 176 -24.86 -22.35 -7.49
C GLN A 176 -25.92 -23.30 -8.01
N ILE A 177 -27.14 -22.81 -8.12
CA ILE A 177 -28.29 -23.47 -8.75
C ILE A 177 -28.66 -22.63 -9.97
N THR A 178 -28.86 -23.32 -11.08
CA THR A 178 -29.47 -22.72 -12.29
C THR A 178 -30.73 -23.50 -12.60
N TRP A 179 -31.88 -22.83 -12.66
CA TRP A 179 -33.15 -23.44 -12.97
C TRP A 179 -33.79 -22.74 -14.16
N ASP A 180 -33.90 -23.49 -15.24
CA ASP A 180 -34.65 -23.16 -16.45
C ASP A 180 -36.04 -23.78 -16.31
N PHE A 181 -37.08 -22.96 -16.05
CA PHE A 181 -38.40 -23.42 -15.67
C PHE A 181 -39.10 -24.22 -16.76
N ASN A 182 -38.78 -23.99 -18.00
CA ASN A 182 -39.46 -24.63 -19.15
C ASN A 182 -38.50 -25.35 -20.13
N ASP A 183 -37.21 -25.44 -19.78
CA ASP A 183 -36.14 -26.07 -20.57
C ASP A 183 -36.02 -25.45 -21.99
N LYS A 184 -36.44 -24.19 -22.14
CA LYS A 184 -36.40 -23.45 -23.42
C LYS A 184 -35.42 -22.27 -23.39
N HIS A 185 -34.72 -22.10 -22.28
CA HIS A 185 -33.79 -21.00 -22.00
C HIS A 185 -34.44 -19.60 -22.12
N THR A 186 -35.77 -19.50 -21.90
CA THR A 186 -36.48 -18.23 -21.88
C THR A 186 -36.58 -17.62 -20.49
N ASP A 187 -36.77 -18.47 -19.48
CA ASP A 187 -36.96 -18.05 -18.08
C ASP A 187 -36.02 -18.82 -17.18
N ILE A 188 -34.87 -18.18 -16.82
CA ILE A 188 -33.81 -18.81 -16.08
C ILE A 188 -33.63 -18.09 -14.75
N LEU A 189 -33.70 -18.84 -13.64
CA LEU A 189 -33.33 -18.38 -12.31
C LEU A 189 -31.93 -18.89 -11.97
N ARG A 190 -31.04 -18.00 -11.54
CA ARG A 190 -29.72 -18.36 -10.99
C ARG A 190 -29.56 -17.82 -9.58
N ILE A 191 -29.25 -18.72 -8.65
CA ILE A 191 -28.96 -18.37 -7.26
C ILE A 191 -27.65 -19.04 -6.88
N GLY A 192 -26.77 -18.32 -6.24
CA GLY A 192 -25.50 -18.86 -5.76
C GLY A 192 -25.00 -18.13 -4.54
N GLY A 193 -24.16 -18.82 -3.79
CA GLY A 193 -23.49 -18.28 -2.63
C GLY A 193 -22.21 -19.05 -2.32
N GLY A 194 -21.35 -18.44 -1.51
CA GLY A 194 -20.12 -19.07 -1.10
C GLY A 194 -19.27 -18.17 -0.20
N ILE A 195 -18.20 -18.75 0.30
CA ILE A 195 -17.15 -18.02 0.99
C ILE A 195 -16.05 -17.73 -0.04
N PHE A 196 -15.65 -16.46 -0.10
CA PHE A 196 -14.60 -15.99 -1.00
C PHE A 196 -13.53 -15.31 -0.17
N ALA A 197 -12.30 -15.59 -0.48
CA ALA A 197 -11.16 -14.97 0.15
C ALA A 197 -10.32 -14.23 -0.90
N SER A 198 -9.62 -13.21 -0.46
CA SER A 198 -8.63 -12.48 -1.25
C SER A 198 -7.31 -12.45 -0.51
N ASP A 199 -6.22 -12.29 -1.25
CA ASP A 199 -4.91 -12.05 -0.68
C ASP A 199 -4.85 -10.69 0.03
N ILE A 200 -3.94 -10.59 0.98
CA ILE A 200 -3.63 -9.33 1.63
C ILE A 200 -3.03 -8.38 0.59
N ASN A 201 -3.44 -7.12 0.64
CA ASN A 201 -2.89 -6.11 -0.24
C ASN A 201 -1.38 -5.95 0.04
N ASN A 202 -0.56 -6.26 -0.97
CA ASN A 202 0.89 -6.21 -0.87
C ASN A 202 1.41 -4.82 -0.51
N TYR A 203 0.74 -3.76 -0.95
CA TYR A 203 1.11 -2.40 -0.61
C TYR A 203 0.93 -2.11 0.89
N ALA A 204 -0.19 -2.53 1.48
CA ALA A 204 -0.42 -2.40 2.92
C ALA A 204 0.61 -3.18 3.74
N MET A 205 0.98 -4.37 3.29
CA MET A 205 2.01 -5.18 3.94
C MET A 205 3.39 -4.51 3.85
N ILE A 206 3.78 -3.98 2.68
CA ILE A 206 5.04 -3.25 2.49
C ILE A 206 5.08 -2.04 3.41
N ASN A 207 3.99 -1.28 3.49
CA ASN A 207 3.90 -0.12 4.38
C ASN A 207 4.14 -0.51 5.85
N ASN A 208 3.51 -1.58 6.33
CA ASN A 208 3.74 -2.06 7.69
C ASN A 208 5.21 -2.45 7.95
N MET A 209 5.92 -2.95 6.96
CA MET A 209 7.34 -3.31 7.06
C MET A 209 8.27 -2.09 6.92
N VAL A 210 7.83 -1.01 6.30
CA VAL A 210 8.59 0.26 6.19
C VAL A 210 8.40 1.11 7.43
N PHE A 211 7.15 1.24 7.89
CA PHE A 211 6.76 2.08 9.02
C PHE A 211 6.62 1.29 10.33
N ASP A 212 7.51 0.32 10.54
CA ASP A 212 7.60 -0.45 11.78
C ASP A 212 8.41 0.28 12.90
N GLY A 213 8.82 1.52 12.64
CA GLY A 213 9.65 2.32 13.54
C GLY A 213 11.15 2.01 13.49
N THR A 214 11.59 1.09 12.60
CA THR A 214 13.01 0.69 12.51
C THR A 214 13.71 1.18 11.24
N LYS A 215 12.96 1.60 10.22
CA LYS A 215 13.51 1.95 8.90
C LYS A 215 13.38 3.43 8.55
N VAL A 216 12.25 4.01 8.89
CA VAL A 216 11.88 5.37 8.50
C VAL A 216 11.41 6.14 9.73
N MET A 217 11.79 7.40 9.82
CA MET A 217 11.24 8.36 10.77
C MET A 217 10.57 9.50 10.03
N SER A 218 9.43 9.94 10.55
CA SER A 218 8.75 11.15 10.10
C SER A 218 9.31 12.38 10.83
N VAL A 219 9.74 13.36 10.06
CA VAL A 219 10.10 14.69 10.56
C VAL A 219 8.96 15.64 10.24
N ASP A 220 8.40 16.30 11.25
CA ASP A 220 7.31 17.28 11.13
C ASP A 220 7.63 18.52 11.96
N ILE A 221 8.15 19.54 11.31
CA ILE A 221 8.55 20.80 11.92
C ILE A 221 7.52 21.88 11.57
N LYS A 222 6.98 22.54 12.58
CA LYS A 222 5.98 23.62 12.42
C LYS A 222 6.43 24.87 13.18
N ASN A 223 6.23 26.03 12.58
CA ASN A 223 6.31 27.28 13.32
C ASN A 223 5.20 27.34 14.36
N THR A 224 5.54 27.75 15.55
CA THR A 224 4.64 28.00 16.70
C THR A 224 4.76 29.46 17.15
N GLU A 225 3.93 29.87 18.10
CA GLU A 225 4.04 31.20 18.72
C GLU A 225 5.36 31.37 19.49
N GLU A 226 5.87 30.28 20.07
CA GLU A 226 7.12 30.25 20.81
C GLU A 226 8.35 30.13 19.91
N GLU A 227 8.20 29.47 18.75
CA GLU A 227 9.27 29.20 17.78
C GLU A 227 8.80 29.60 16.37
N PRO A 228 8.66 30.90 16.06
CA PRO A 228 8.01 31.37 14.82
C PRO A 228 8.83 31.11 13.55
N ASP A 229 10.12 30.85 13.66
CA ASP A 229 11.06 30.69 12.54
C ASP A 229 11.85 29.36 12.62
N ILE A 230 11.29 28.33 13.29
CA ILE A 230 11.98 27.03 13.45
C ILE A 230 12.04 26.24 12.15
N VAL A 231 11.08 26.43 11.23
CA VAL A 231 11.07 25.74 9.95
C VAL A 231 12.22 26.23 9.08
N PRO A 232 13.08 25.36 8.55
CA PRO A 232 14.23 25.78 7.75
C PRO A 232 13.79 26.52 6.48
N THR A 233 14.48 27.62 6.16
CA THR A 233 14.25 28.37 4.91
C THR A 233 14.65 27.52 3.71
N PRO A 234 13.79 27.31 2.70
CA PRO A 234 14.12 26.49 1.56
C PRO A 234 15.05 27.20 0.57
N ASP A 235 16.01 26.47 0.03
CA ASP A 235 16.81 26.85 -1.13
C ASP A 235 16.45 25.97 -2.34
N PHE A 236 15.30 26.20 -2.98
CA PHE A 236 14.84 25.41 -4.12
C PHE A 236 15.80 25.41 -5.31
N ILE A 237 16.59 26.49 -5.47
CA ILE A 237 17.61 26.59 -6.54
C ILE A 237 18.80 25.69 -6.22
N GLY A 238 19.26 25.71 -4.96
CA GLY A 238 20.31 24.82 -4.47
C GLY A 238 19.91 23.35 -4.56
N TYR A 239 18.72 23.00 -4.08
CA TYR A 239 18.18 21.63 -4.13
C TYR A 239 18.05 21.08 -5.56
N ARG A 240 17.77 21.96 -6.54
CA ARG A 240 17.71 21.56 -7.95
C ARG A 240 19.09 21.22 -8.50
N LYS A 241 20.15 21.86 -8.00
CA LYS A 241 21.54 21.58 -8.40
C LYS A 241 22.08 20.35 -7.68
N ASP A 242 21.80 20.26 -6.39
CA ASP A 242 22.19 19.15 -5.51
C ASP A 242 21.06 18.79 -4.55
N PRO A 243 20.23 17.77 -4.85
CA PRO A 243 19.14 17.34 -3.99
C PRO A 243 19.57 16.85 -2.60
N SER A 244 20.85 16.48 -2.41
CA SER A 244 21.37 16.02 -1.13
C SER A 244 21.45 17.13 -0.07
N THR A 245 21.43 18.40 -0.50
CA THR A 245 21.46 19.56 0.38
C THR A 245 20.08 19.90 1.01
N ALA A 246 19.02 19.24 0.55
CA ALA A 246 17.71 19.42 1.16
C ALA A 246 17.70 18.89 2.61
N PRO A 247 16.98 19.54 3.57
CA PRO A 247 16.92 19.10 4.95
C PRO A 247 16.58 17.60 5.07
N GLY A 248 17.36 16.85 5.78
CA GLY A 248 17.29 15.40 5.85
C GLY A 248 17.60 14.83 7.22
N ILE A 249 18.43 13.79 7.27
CA ILE A 249 18.78 13.07 8.50
C ILE A 249 19.54 13.94 9.52
N ASP A 250 20.17 14.99 9.07
CA ASP A 250 20.79 16.02 9.92
C ASP A 250 19.78 16.64 10.88
N LEU A 251 18.52 16.76 10.48
CA LEU A 251 17.44 17.25 11.34
C LEU A 251 17.18 16.34 12.55
N LEU A 252 17.37 15.03 12.41
CA LEU A 252 17.19 14.06 13.49
C LEU A 252 18.28 14.19 14.57
N ASN A 253 19.46 14.64 14.15
CA ASN A 253 20.61 14.84 15.06
C ASN A 253 20.69 16.27 15.60
N ASN A 254 19.82 17.16 15.17
CA ASN A 254 19.76 18.55 15.63
C ASN A 254 18.94 18.63 16.92
N PRO A 255 19.51 19.14 18.05
CA PRO A 255 18.78 19.24 19.31
C PRO A 255 17.45 20.00 19.21
N ASN A 256 17.37 20.98 18.31
CA ASN A 256 16.17 21.77 18.09
C ASN A 256 15.02 21.02 17.43
N TYR A 257 15.30 19.84 16.87
CA TYR A 257 14.31 19.03 16.15
C TYR A 257 14.16 17.60 16.72
N ALA A 258 14.89 17.27 17.79
CA ALA A 258 14.91 15.91 18.34
C ALA A 258 13.51 15.43 18.80
N ASP A 259 12.69 16.35 19.28
CA ASP A 259 11.30 16.12 19.70
C ASP A 259 10.28 16.18 18.54
N LYS A 260 10.70 16.58 17.34
CA LYS A 260 9.87 16.75 16.15
C LYS A 260 9.95 15.54 15.19
N ALA A 261 10.76 14.55 15.54
CA ALA A 261 10.90 13.32 14.78
C ALA A 261 10.17 12.17 15.50
N VAL A 262 9.28 11.49 14.79
CA VAL A 262 8.50 10.38 15.31
C VAL A 262 8.84 9.13 14.50
N PRO A 263 9.15 7.99 15.16
CA PRO A 263 9.45 6.74 14.49
C PRO A 263 8.27 6.14 13.74
#